data_2f2ea7c7a6a880320d4fcc337a3e0a9b
#
_entry.id   2f2ea7c7a6a880320d4fcc337a3e0a9b
#
_cell.length_a   1.000
_cell.length_b   1.000
_cell.length_c   1.000
_cell.angle_alpha   90.00
_cell.angle_beta   90.00
_cell.angle_gamma   90.00
#
_symmetry.space_group_name_H-M   'P 1'
#
loop_
_entity.id
_entity.type
_entity.pdbx_description
1 polymer ?
#
loop_
_entity_poly.entity_id
_entity_poly.type
_entity_poly.pdbx_seq_one_letter_code
_entity_poly.pdbx_strand_id
1 'polypeptide(L)'
;MKPIYRFLLLLSVGVQSASAQYFEVSIPPQSGEQFKSAAFRIWLPRNTAYIRGIIVKQHGCGTGASNHGLNHANDLQWQALAQKHQMALLGTELTNYEACSQWFNTQAGSGSAFLRALRALAVKTDHAELTSVPWALWGHSGGGFWCTGMLFEYPERVLCTIPRSGGYASMVWNAAVKNIPVMWMAGEKDIVDNQDYVKALTFKSFNAYRRLGAYWGVAIDPKADHGNRDGRSFYLRWMDEMLSLRLPKEAQKPMPLDSLKGWLGHPTAFEIKPFADVPEKRNEWVWLPSESLARHWQEFVRMGWVTDTSAPLAPQNLSLSTATPNGVTLKWEAEIDLESGIKQFNIYRNCALVGTVPGQKSNFHDAPEPAMPLFEYVFSSLNLSDKITVSAVNHQNLESGKMKEISIK
;
A
#
# COMPACT_ATOMS: atom_id res chain seq x y z
N MET A 1 13.46 -55.58 -42.14
CA MET A 1 12.80 -54.37 -41.74
C MET A 1 12.65 -54.39 -40.21
N LYS A 2 13.40 -53.56 -39.47
CA LYS A 2 13.31 -53.47 -37.99
C LYS A 2 12.42 -52.25 -37.65
N PRO A 3 11.47 -52.35 -36.70
CA PRO A 3 10.66 -51.19 -36.30
C PRO A 3 11.44 -50.27 -35.41
N ILE A 4 11.41 -48.96 -35.75
CA ILE A 4 11.97 -47.87 -34.97
C ILE A 4 10.88 -47.40 -33.99
N TYR A 5 11.04 -47.69 -32.70
CA TYR A 5 10.21 -47.09 -31.64
C TYR A 5 10.68 -45.67 -31.38
N ARG A 6 9.86 -44.68 -31.73
CA ARG A 6 10.03 -43.29 -31.28
C ARG A 6 9.48 -43.16 -29.86
N PHE A 7 10.37 -42.97 -28.90
CA PHE A 7 10.01 -42.51 -27.54
C PHE A 7 9.64 -41.05 -27.61
N LEU A 8 8.37 -40.70 -27.39
CA LEU A 8 7.93 -39.34 -27.09
C LEU A 8 8.22 -39.08 -25.62
N LEU A 9 9.22 -38.23 -25.35
CA LEU A 9 9.46 -37.67 -24.01
C LEU A 9 8.44 -36.54 -23.80
N LEU A 10 7.37 -36.81 -23.04
CA LEU A 10 6.48 -35.76 -22.52
C LEU A 10 7.21 -35.03 -21.39
N LEU A 11 7.78 -33.87 -21.69
CA LEU A 11 8.21 -32.93 -20.70
C LEU A 11 6.95 -32.31 -20.05
N SER A 12 6.57 -32.81 -18.88
CA SER A 12 5.62 -32.14 -18.01
C SER A 12 6.32 -30.90 -17.41
N VAL A 13 6.09 -29.75 -18.00
CA VAL A 13 6.44 -28.47 -17.36
C VAL A 13 5.46 -28.31 -16.20
N GLY A 14 5.89 -28.71 -15.02
CA GLY A 14 5.19 -28.41 -13.79
C GLY A 14 5.21 -26.90 -13.60
N VAL A 15 4.06 -26.25 -13.76
CA VAL A 15 3.89 -24.85 -13.32
C VAL A 15 3.96 -24.87 -11.79
N GLN A 16 5.15 -24.66 -11.25
CA GLN A 16 5.30 -24.34 -9.83
C GLN A 16 4.66 -22.97 -9.62
N SER A 17 3.53 -22.93 -8.92
CA SER A 17 2.96 -21.69 -8.42
C SER A 17 3.99 -21.06 -7.47
N ALA A 18 4.73 -20.06 -7.94
CA ALA A 18 5.66 -19.34 -7.10
C ALA A 18 4.88 -18.66 -5.96
N SER A 19 5.09 -19.11 -4.72
CA SER A 19 4.54 -18.46 -3.54
C SER A 19 5.11 -17.05 -3.44
N ALA A 20 4.32 -16.10 -2.92
CA ALA A 20 4.83 -14.76 -2.61
C ALA A 20 6.08 -14.88 -1.72
N GLN A 21 7.11 -14.09 -2.04
CA GLN A 21 8.42 -14.22 -1.40
C GLN A 21 8.74 -12.93 -0.63
N TYR A 22 9.27 -13.12 0.59
CA TYR A 22 9.75 -12.04 1.43
C TYR A 22 11.28 -12.10 1.53
N PHE A 23 11.91 -10.95 1.34
CA PHE A 23 13.35 -10.82 1.48
C PHE A 23 13.66 -9.61 2.35
N GLU A 24 14.72 -9.72 3.15
CA GLU A 24 15.17 -8.66 4.05
C GLU A 24 16.64 -8.36 3.84
N VAL A 25 17.00 -7.09 4.02
CA VAL A 25 18.37 -6.63 4.07
C VAL A 25 18.52 -5.59 5.17
N SER A 26 19.69 -5.58 5.82
CA SER A 26 20.09 -4.56 6.76
C SER A 26 21.26 -3.76 6.16
N ILE A 27 21.15 -2.45 6.23
CA ILE A 27 22.14 -1.52 5.67
C ILE A 27 22.76 -0.72 6.81
N PRO A 28 24.02 -0.97 7.15
CA PRO A 28 24.70 -0.19 8.17
C PRO A 28 24.94 1.25 7.70
N PRO A 29 24.97 2.23 8.63
CA PRO A 29 25.36 3.59 8.30
C PRO A 29 26.81 3.66 7.83
N GLN A 30 27.06 4.52 6.87
CA GLN A 30 28.42 4.89 6.42
C GLN A 30 28.90 6.14 7.17
N SER A 31 30.18 6.45 7.03
CA SER A 31 30.75 7.65 7.66
C SER A 31 29.99 8.91 7.24
N GLY A 32 29.53 9.71 8.21
CA GLY A 32 28.75 10.94 8.00
C GLY A 32 27.25 10.73 7.93
N GLU A 33 26.74 9.50 7.82
CA GLU A 33 25.31 9.22 7.87
C GLU A 33 24.79 9.24 9.34
N GLN A 34 23.60 9.80 9.55
CA GLN A 34 23.10 10.11 10.89
C GLN A 34 22.07 9.13 11.45
N PHE A 35 21.60 8.15 10.66
CA PHE A 35 20.69 7.12 11.19
C PHE A 35 21.46 6.05 11.98
N LYS A 36 20.81 5.39 12.94
CA LYS A 36 21.41 4.34 13.78
C LYS A 36 21.40 2.98 13.10
N SER A 37 20.26 2.59 12.53
CA SER A 37 20.10 1.35 11.78
C SER A 37 19.06 1.53 10.68
N ALA A 38 19.20 0.75 9.62
CA ALA A 38 18.26 0.69 8.51
C ALA A 38 18.06 -0.77 8.09
N ALA A 39 16.82 -1.24 8.13
CA ALA A 39 16.42 -2.54 7.61
C ALA A 39 15.24 -2.38 6.65
N PHE A 40 15.17 -3.26 5.67
CA PHE A 40 14.20 -3.20 4.59
C PHE A 40 13.70 -4.60 4.30
N ARG A 41 12.36 -4.78 4.30
CA ARG A 41 11.69 -6.01 3.88
C ARG A 41 10.92 -5.72 2.61
N ILE A 42 11.16 -6.53 1.57
CA ILE A 42 10.41 -6.50 0.33
C ILE A 42 9.53 -7.74 0.21
N TRP A 43 8.29 -7.54 -0.20
CA TRP A 43 7.39 -8.57 -0.67
C TRP A 43 7.31 -8.49 -2.20
N LEU A 44 7.46 -9.65 -2.86
CA LEU A 44 7.35 -9.77 -4.31
C LEU A 44 6.02 -10.46 -4.68
N PRO A 45 5.29 -9.94 -5.67
CA PRO A 45 4.04 -10.53 -6.12
C PRO A 45 4.24 -11.91 -6.73
N ARG A 46 3.21 -12.75 -6.64
CA ARG A 46 3.24 -14.10 -7.23
C ARG A 46 3.24 -14.03 -8.75
N ASN A 47 3.94 -14.98 -9.40
CA ASN A 47 3.93 -15.18 -10.86
C ASN A 47 4.31 -13.90 -11.65
N THR A 48 5.17 -13.05 -11.09
CA THR A 48 5.63 -11.82 -11.73
C THR A 48 7.11 -11.98 -12.11
N ALA A 49 7.37 -12.07 -13.40
CA ALA A 49 8.72 -12.23 -13.93
C ALA A 49 9.53 -10.91 -13.95
N TYR A 50 8.84 -9.78 -13.89
CA TYR A 50 9.43 -8.43 -13.95
C TYR A 50 8.67 -7.48 -13.03
N ILE A 51 9.37 -6.88 -12.10
CA ILE A 51 8.80 -5.90 -11.15
C ILE A 51 8.79 -4.52 -11.81
N ARG A 52 7.59 -3.95 -12.00
CA ARG A 52 7.41 -2.68 -12.72
C ARG A 52 7.68 -1.44 -11.87
N GLY A 53 7.66 -1.57 -10.55
CA GLY A 53 7.87 -0.48 -9.59
C GLY A 53 7.86 -0.98 -8.17
N ILE A 54 8.08 -0.08 -7.21
CA ILE A 54 8.06 -0.40 -5.79
C ILE A 54 7.11 0.54 -5.07
N ILE A 55 6.15 0.00 -4.32
CA ILE A 55 5.40 0.74 -3.32
C ILE A 55 6.20 0.73 -2.04
N VAL A 56 6.55 1.90 -1.53
CA VAL A 56 7.32 2.06 -0.27
C VAL A 56 6.40 2.60 0.81
N LYS A 57 6.27 1.85 1.90
CA LYS A 57 5.57 2.29 3.12
C LYS A 57 6.59 2.62 4.20
N GLN A 58 6.68 3.90 4.56
CA GLN A 58 7.61 4.41 5.57
C GLN A 58 6.88 4.65 6.89
N HIS A 59 7.39 4.04 7.97
CA HIS A 59 6.87 4.22 9.33
C HIS A 59 7.07 5.64 9.87
N GLY A 60 6.34 5.99 10.92
CA GLY A 60 6.48 7.24 11.67
C GLY A 60 7.64 7.24 12.67
N CYS A 61 7.77 8.33 13.44
CA CYS A 61 8.75 8.45 14.51
C CYS A 61 8.39 7.59 15.72
N GLY A 62 9.41 7.25 16.52
CA GLY A 62 9.30 6.49 17.76
C GLY A 62 9.50 4.98 17.59
N THR A 63 9.91 4.35 18.69
CA THR A 63 10.23 2.90 18.72
C THR A 63 9.01 2.03 18.42
N GLY A 64 7.81 2.43 18.85
CA GLY A 64 6.57 1.71 18.54
C GLY A 64 6.26 1.69 17.04
N ALA A 65 6.63 2.73 16.29
CA ALA A 65 6.48 2.78 14.83
C ALA A 65 7.58 1.97 14.12
N SER A 66 8.86 2.18 14.50
CA SER A 66 9.99 1.51 13.85
C SER A 66 9.96 0.00 14.04
N ASN A 67 9.61 -0.51 15.24
CA ASN A 67 9.53 -1.94 15.51
C ASN A 67 8.50 -2.68 14.62
N HIS A 68 7.53 -1.96 14.05
CA HIS A 68 6.55 -2.49 13.10
C HIS A 68 6.85 -2.07 11.65
N GLY A 69 7.95 -1.38 11.42
CA GLY A 69 8.28 -0.81 10.10
C GLY A 69 8.39 -1.85 8.99
N LEU A 70 9.08 -2.96 9.24
CA LEU A 70 9.18 -4.07 8.28
C LEU A 70 7.83 -4.73 7.99
N ASN A 71 6.89 -4.71 8.96
CA ASN A 71 5.56 -5.30 8.80
C ASN A 71 4.72 -4.61 7.75
N HIS A 72 5.05 -3.40 7.35
CA HIS A 72 4.41 -2.74 6.22
C HIS A 72 4.48 -3.57 4.92
N ALA A 73 5.52 -4.38 4.73
CA ALA A 73 5.60 -5.32 3.60
C ALA A 73 4.63 -6.51 3.73
N ASN A 74 4.09 -6.77 4.91
CA ASN A 74 3.16 -7.87 5.19
C ASN A 74 1.68 -7.42 5.08
N ASP A 75 1.42 -6.18 4.71
CA ASP A 75 0.09 -5.60 4.65
C ASP A 75 -0.67 -6.12 3.42
N LEU A 76 -1.68 -6.94 3.66
CA LEU A 76 -2.40 -7.67 2.62
C LEU A 76 -3.14 -6.74 1.64
N GLN A 77 -3.72 -5.63 2.11
CA GLN A 77 -4.43 -4.71 1.24
C GLN A 77 -3.45 -3.94 0.33
N TRP A 78 -2.28 -3.57 0.86
CA TRP A 78 -1.21 -2.99 0.06
C TRP A 78 -0.55 -4.01 -0.88
N GLN A 79 -0.45 -5.28 -0.46
CA GLN A 79 0.00 -6.36 -1.35
C GLN A 79 -0.98 -6.58 -2.51
N ALA A 80 -2.30 -6.47 -2.27
CA ALA A 80 -3.31 -6.55 -3.34
C ALA A 80 -3.11 -5.41 -4.36
N LEU A 81 -2.86 -4.18 -3.91
CA LEU A 81 -2.52 -3.06 -4.79
C LEU A 81 -1.24 -3.33 -5.58
N ALA A 82 -0.19 -3.79 -4.90
CA ALA A 82 1.10 -4.09 -5.52
C ALA A 82 0.97 -5.23 -6.55
N GLN A 83 0.24 -6.31 -6.22
CA GLN A 83 -0.04 -7.43 -7.13
C GLN A 83 -0.78 -6.97 -8.40
N LYS A 84 -1.83 -6.14 -8.24
CA LYS A 84 -2.61 -5.58 -9.36
C LYS A 84 -1.72 -4.86 -10.38
N HIS A 85 -0.69 -4.16 -9.90
CA HIS A 85 0.22 -3.37 -10.74
C HIS A 85 1.55 -4.07 -11.04
N GLN A 86 1.74 -5.32 -10.65
CA GLN A 86 3.02 -6.04 -10.79
C GLN A 86 4.19 -5.28 -10.14
N MET A 87 3.95 -4.70 -8.98
CA MET A 87 4.92 -3.96 -8.18
C MET A 87 5.32 -4.75 -6.94
N ALA A 88 6.50 -4.46 -6.41
CA ALA A 88 6.89 -4.92 -5.08
C ALA A 88 6.30 -4.00 -4.00
N LEU A 89 6.11 -4.55 -2.79
CA LEU A 89 5.79 -3.77 -1.59
C LEU A 89 6.99 -3.80 -0.63
N LEU A 90 7.45 -2.64 -0.21
CA LEU A 90 8.60 -2.49 0.66
C LEU A 90 8.24 -1.78 1.96
N GLY A 91 8.49 -2.45 3.08
CA GLY A 91 8.46 -1.89 4.42
C GLY A 91 9.87 -1.55 4.90
N THR A 92 9.99 -0.49 5.68
CA THR A 92 11.26 0.04 6.14
C THR A 92 11.30 0.09 7.66
N GLU A 93 12.45 -0.17 8.26
CA GLU A 93 12.73 0.06 9.68
C GLU A 93 13.98 0.93 9.79
N LEU A 94 13.75 2.22 10.03
CA LEU A 94 14.80 3.22 10.23
C LEU A 94 14.80 3.68 11.69
N THR A 95 15.96 3.68 12.33
CA THR A 95 16.10 4.10 13.72
C THR A 95 17.13 5.23 13.86
N ASN A 96 17.02 5.99 14.95
CA ASN A 96 17.90 7.11 15.29
C ASN A 96 18.63 6.87 16.61
N TYR A 97 19.65 7.64 16.87
CA TYR A 97 20.32 7.71 18.18
C TYR A 97 19.51 8.59 19.14
N GLU A 98 19.21 9.83 18.75
CA GLU A 98 18.58 10.84 19.60
C GLU A 98 17.27 11.37 19.01
N ALA A 99 17.32 11.92 17.79
CA ALA A 99 16.20 12.61 17.16
C ALA A 99 15.71 11.93 15.89
N CYS A 100 14.41 11.88 15.70
CA CYS A 100 13.77 11.28 14.53
C CYS A 100 14.26 11.92 13.20
N SER A 101 14.61 13.20 13.22
CA SER A 101 15.18 13.92 12.08
C SER A 101 16.47 13.29 11.53
N GLN A 102 17.18 12.51 12.33
CA GLN A 102 18.39 11.82 11.88
C GLN A 102 18.11 10.81 10.75
N TRP A 103 16.94 10.16 10.74
CA TRP A 103 16.59 9.25 9.67
C TRP A 103 15.52 9.79 8.71
N PHE A 104 14.60 10.65 9.15
CA PHE A 104 13.59 11.14 8.20
C PHE A 104 14.14 12.22 7.25
N ASN A 105 15.26 12.88 7.59
CA ASN A 105 16.02 13.69 6.66
C ASN A 105 16.82 12.79 5.73
N THR A 106 16.34 12.61 4.49
CA THR A 106 16.93 11.71 3.49
C THR A 106 18.37 12.09 3.16
N GLN A 107 18.71 13.39 3.18
CA GLN A 107 20.07 13.91 2.94
C GLN A 107 21.06 13.58 4.07
N ALA A 108 20.55 13.22 5.24
CA ALA A 108 21.37 12.76 6.36
C ALA A 108 21.79 11.28 6.25
N GLY A 109 21.52 10.63 5.11
CA GLY A 109 22.01 9.31 4.77
C GLY A 109 20.95 8.23 4.53
N SER A 110 19.70 8.40 5.02
CA SER A 110 18.66 7.39 4.85
C SER A 110 18.21 7.20 3.40
N GLY A 111 18.24 8.27 2.58
CA GLY A 111 17.97 8.17 1.15
C GLY A 111 19.01 7.30 0.43
N SER A 112 20.32 7.50 0.72
CA SER A 112 21.39 6.68 0.17
C SER A 112 21.37 5.24 0.71
N ALA A 113 20.96 5.04 1.98
CA ALA A 113 20.75 3.71 2.55
C ALA A 113 19.64 2.94 1.81
N PHE A 114 18.54 3.60 1.47
CA PHE A 114 17.47 3.02 0.65
C PHE A 114 17.99 2.57 -0.73
N LEU A 115 18.79 3.39 -1.42
CA LEU A 115 19.38 3.00 -2.70
C LEU A 115 20.36 1.82 -2.57
N ARG A 116 21.11 1.72 -1.47
CA ARG A 116 21.95 0.55 -1.17
C ARG A 116 21.10 -0.70 -0.91
N ALA A 117 19.98 -0.53 -0.20
CA ALA A 117 19.04 -1.62 0.05
C ALA A 117 18.46 -2.17 -1.26
N LEU A 118 18.04 -1.30 -2.18
CA LEU A 118 17.54 -1.75 -3.49
C LEU A 118 18.58 -2.56 -4.27
N ARG A 119 19.86 -2.15 -4.24
CA ARG A 119 20.94 -2.93 -4.87
C ARG A 119 21.12 -4.31 -4.21
N ALA A 120 21.11 -4.36 -2.88
CA ALA A 120 21.24 -5.61 -2.13
C ALA A 120 20.05 -6.54 -2.36
N LEU A 121 18.81 -5.99 -2.38
CA LEU A 121 17.60 -6.74 -2.68
C LEU A 121 17.59 -7.24 -4.13
N ALA A 122 18.03 -6.44 -5.10
CA ALA A 122 18.13 -6.85 -6.50
C ALA A 122 18.99 -8.12 -6.67
N VAL A 123 20.13 -8.17 -6.00
CA VAL A 123 20.99 -9.37 -5.98
C VAL A 123 20.32 -10.55 -5.26
N LYS A 124 19.70 -10.28 -4.11
CA LYS A 124 19.10 -11.32 -3.26
C LYS A 124 17.87 -11.98 -3.90
N THR A 125 17.14 -11.24 -4.73
CA THR A 125 15.87 -11.67 -5.35
C THR A 125 16.00 -12.10 -6.81
N ASP A 126 17.18 -11.89 -7.42
CA ASP A 126 17.40 -12.02 -8.88
C ASP A 126 16.51 -11.08 -9.72
N HIS A 127 16.16 -9.91 -9.16
CA HIS A 127 15.38 -8.86 -9.81
C HIS A 127 16.23 -7.61 -9.98
N ALA A 128 17.09 -7.59 -11.01
CA ALA A 128 18.03 -6.48 -11.27
C ALA A 128 17.31 -5.14 -11.47
N GLU A 129 16.09 -5.16 -12.00
CA GLU A 129 15.26 -3.99 -12.25
C GLU A 129 14.90 -3.20 -10.98
N LEU A 130 14.93 -3.80 -9.78
CA LEU A 130 14.69 -3.08 -8.52
C LEU A 130 15.60 -1.87 -8.33
N THR A 131 16.78 -1.88 -8.97
CA THR A 131 17.71 -0.75 -8.92
C THR A 131 17.27 0.46 -9.76
N SER A 132 16.37 0.27 -10.73
CA SER A 132 15.99 1.28 -11.72
C SER A 132 14.51 1.62 -11.81
N VAL A 133 13.61 0.73 -11.35
CA VAL A 133 12.16 0.96 -11.39
C VAL A 133 11.70 2.15 -10.55
N PRO A 134 10.59 2.80 -10.92
CA PRO A 134 10.05 3.93 -10.17
C PRO A 134 9.34 3.53 -8.87
N TRP A 135 9.07 4.54 -8.02
CA TRP A 135 8.51 4.36 -6.68
C TRP A 135 7.19 5.09 -6.48
N ALA A 136 6.25 4.48 -5.78
CA ALA A 136 5.11 5.13 -5.16
C ALA A 136 5.34 5.16 -3.64
N LEU A 137 5.23 6.34 -3.03
CA LEU A 137 5.63 6.54 -1.64
C LEU A 137 4.43 6.83 -0.76
N TRP A 138 4.34 6.14 0.35
CA TRP A 138 3.41 6.45 1.43
C TRP A 138 4.19 6.53 2.74
N GLY A 139 3.93 7.55 3.55
CA GLY A 139 4.59 7.68 4.85
C GLY A 139 3.73 8.43 5.85
N HIS A 140 3.75 7.95 7.10
CA HIS A 140 3.05 8.56 8.21
C HIS A 140 4.01 9.33 9.13
N SER A 141 3.65 10.53 9.56
CA SER A 141 4.43 11.33 10.52
C SER A 141 5.87 11.55 10.02
N GLY A 142 6.89 11.10 10.75
CA GLY A 142 8.28 11.10 10.28
C GLY A 142 8.46 10.46 8.89
N GLY A 143 7.67 9.43 8.57
CA GLY A 143 7.65 8.82 7.24
C GLY A 143 7.17 9.75 6.13
N GLY A 144 6.25 10.67 6.44
CA GLY A 144 5.83 11.73 5.51
C GLY A 144 6.98 12.68 5.17
N PHE A 145 7.82 13.03 6.16
CA PHE A 145 9.03 13.83 5.93
C PHE A 145 10.04 13.08 5.06
N TRP A 146 10.23 11.77 5.31
CA TRP A 146 11.09 10.94 4.46
C TRP A 146 10.56 10.86 3.02
N CYS A 147 9.27 10.61 2.82
CA CYS A 147 8.65 10.57 1.50
C CYS A 147 8.83 11.88 0.73
N THR A 148 8.65 13.03 1.40
CA THR A 148 8.88 14.34 0.75
C THR A 148 10.36 14.60 0.49
N GLY A 149 11.27 14.16 1.35
CA GLY A 149 12.71 14.17 1.08
C GLY A 149 13.04 13.41 -0.22
N MET A 150 12.58 12.16 -0.34
CA MET A 150 12.77 11.34 -1.54
C MET A 150 12.15 11.96 -2.80
N LEU A 151 10.98 12.60 -2.68
CA LEU A 151 10.34 13.33 -3.77
C LEU A 151 11.22 14.46 -4.32
N PHE A 152 11.88 15.22 -3.43
CA PHE A 152 12.70 16.35 -3.84
C PHE A 152 14.11 15.94 -4.30
N GLU A 153 14.65 14.84 -3.79
CA GLU A 153 15.97 14.33 -4.18
C GLU A 153 15.94 13.50 -5.46
N TYR A 154 14.88 12.71 -5.68
CA TYR A 154 14.77 11.75 -6.80
C TYR A 154 13.45 11.92 -7.57
N PRO A 155 13.08 13.13 -8.01
CA PRO A 155 11.79 13.39 -8.65
C PRO A 155 11.54 12.54 -9.90
N GLU A 156 12.59 12.17 -10.63
CA GLU A 156 12.50 11.34 -11.83
C GLU A 156 12.13 9.87 -11.55
N ARG A 157 12.23 9.44 -10.27
CA ARG A 157 11.91 8.08 -9.82
C ARG A 157 10.53 7.98 -9.17
N VAL A 158 9.91 9.11 -8.78
CA VAL A 158 8.65 9.11 -8.02
C VAL A 158 7.43 9.12 -8.94
N LEU A 159 6.61 8.06 -8.83
CA LEU A 159 5.30 7.97 -9.50
C LEU A 159 4.29 8.91 -8.85
N CYS A 160 4.16 8.82 -7.54
CA CYS A 160 3.28 9.63 -6.71
C CYS A 160 3.71 9.50 -5.24
N THR A 161 3.22 10.41 -4.39
CA THR A 161 3.47 10.29 -2.94
C THR A 161 2.28 10.75 -2.10
N ILE A 162 2.12 10.10 -0.93
CA ILE A 162 1.11 10.44 0.08
C ILE A 162 1.84 10.68 1.41
N PRO A 163 2.27 11.92 1.69
CA PRO A 163 2.73 12.31 3.01
C PRO A 163 1.51 12.50 3.94
N ARG A 164 1.37 11.63 4.95
CA ARG A 164 0.29 11.66 5.92
C ARG A 164 0.79 12.18 7.27
N SER A 165 0.17 13.23 7.79
CA SER A 165 0.46 13.79 9.12
C SER A 165 1.95 14.12 9.32
N GLY A 166 2.61 14.60 8.25
CA GLY A 166 4.04 14.89 8.24
C GLY A 166 4.51 15.29 6.84
N GLY A 167 5.76 15.69 6.75
CA GLY A 167 6.34 16.15 5.49
C GLY A 167 6.28 17.66 5.32
N TYR A 168 7.11 18.18 4.43
CA TYR A 168 7.12 19.59 4.03
C TYR A 168 7.50 19.73 2.55
N ALA A 169 6.93 20.74 1.90
CA ALA A 169 7.42 21.16 0.60
C ALA A 169 8.66 22.05 0.78
N SER A 170 9.70 21.77 -0.01
CA SER A 170 10.83 22.70 -0.11
C SER A 170 10.31 24.07 -0.56
N MET A 171 10.73 25.12 0.12
CA MET A 171 10.42 26.50 -0.27
C MET A 171 11.23 26.95 -1.49
N VAL A 172 12.26 26.20 -1.87
CA VAL A 172 12.98 26.39 -3.12
C VAL A 172 12.22 25.66 -4.22
N TRP A 173 11.79 26.42 -5.23
CA TRP A 173 11.05 25.86 -6.37
C TRP A 173 11.87 24.79 -7.11
N ASN A 174 11.26 23.62 -7.27
CA ASN A 174 11.78 22.54 -8.11
C ASN A 174 10.77 22.19 -9.20
N ALA A 175 11.07 22.57 -10.44
CA ALA A 175 10.19 22.35 -11.58
C ALA A 175 9.93 20.87 -11.87
N ALA A 176 10.86 19.98 -11.56
CA ALA A 176 10.69 18.54 -11.78
C ALA A 176 9.57 17.96 -10.89
N VAL A 177 9.39 18.50 -9.68
CA VAL A 177 8.38 18.05 -8.71
C VAL A 177 6.96 18.49 -9.10
N LYS A 178 6.82 19.56 -9.90
CA LYS A 178 5.51 20.09 -10.34
C LYS A 178 4.61 19.01 -10.96
N ASN A 179 5.19 18.12 -11.76
CA ASN A 179 4.47 17.12 -12.54
C ASN A 179 4.30 15.78 -11.79
N ILE A 180 4.66 15.72 -10.51
CA ILE A 180 4.52 14.53 -9.68
C ILE A 180 3.29 14.71 -8.79
N PRO A 181 2.29 13.82 -8.87
CA PRO A 181 1.12 13.88 -8.01
C PRO A 181 1.49 13.68 -6.54
N VAL A 182 0.98 14.57 -5.71
CA VAL A 182 1.09 14.47 -4.24
C VAL A 182 -0.29 14.65 -3.64
N MET A 183 -0.68 13.73 -2.76
CA MET A 183 -1.87 13.88 -1.94
C MET A 183 -1.47 14.10 -0.48
N TRP A 184 -1.46 15.34 -0.07
CA TRP A 184 -1.22 15.73 1.33
C TRP A 184 -2.39 15.30 2.20
N MET A 185 -2.13 14.56 3.28
CA MET A 185 -3.17 14.09 4.18
C MET A 185 -2.85 14.41 5.64
N ALA A 186 -3.88 14.71 6.41
CA ALA A 186 -3.80 14.88 7.87
C ALA A 186 -5.18 14.62 8.49
N GLY A 187 -5.23 14.37 9.78
CA GLY A 187 -6.47 14.43 10.54
C GLY A 187 -6.84 15.89 10.86
N GLU A 188 -8.13 16.19 10.93
CA GLU A 188 -8.62 17.55 11.31
C GLU A 188 -8.09 18.00 12.69
N LYS A 189 -7.89 17.01 13.59
CA LYS A 189 -7.41 17.21 14.96
C LYS A 189 -5.93 16.86 15.13
N ASP A 190 -5.16 16.94 14.06
CA ASP A 190 -3.74 16.57 14.04
C ASP A 190 -2.89 17.67 14.71
N ILE A 191 -2.76 17.56 16.02
CA ILE A 191 -1.95 18.46 16.85
C ILE A 191 -0.81 17.65 17.47
N VAL A 192 0.42 18.02 17.15
CA VAL A 192 1.65 17.42 17.70
C VAL A 192 2.52 18.53 18.28
N ASP A 193 2.99 18.35 19.50
CA ASP A 193 3.82 19.32 20.22
C ASP A 193 3.23 20.75 20.21
N ASN A 194 1.92 20.85 20.41
CA ASN A 194 1.13 22.10 20.33
C ASN A 194 1.13 22.79 18.96
N GLN A 195 1.52 22.09 17.89
CA GLN A 195 1.44 22.58 16.52
C GLN A 195 0.27 21.92 15.77
N ASP A 196 -0.55 22.75 15.13
CA ASP A 196 -1.60 22.31 14.20
C ASP A 196 -0.95 21.89 12.88
N TYR A 197 -0.76 20.58 12.70
CA TYR A 197 -0.14 20.00 11.49
C TYR A 197 -0.95 20.25 10.22
N VAL A 198 -2.26 20.41 10.34
CA VAL A 198 -3.10 20.76 9.18
C VAL A 198 -2.68 22.09 8.60
N LYS A 199 -2.57 23.13 9.43
CA LYS A 199 -2.22 24.48 8.98
C LYS A 199 -0.72 24.65 8.78
N ALA A 200 0.09 24.20 9.74
CA ALA A 200 1.53 24.47 9.76
C ALA A 200 2.30 23.69 8.68
N LEU A 201 1.87 22.47 8.34
CA LEU A 201 2.57 21.61 7.39
C LEU A 201 1.72 21.30 6.15
N THR A 202 0.54 20.70 6.32
CA THR A 202 -0.25 20.13 5.22
C THR A 202 -0.71 21.20 4.24
N PHE A 203 -1.47 22.20 4.68
CA PHE A 203 -1.94 23.27 3.79
C PHE A 203 -0.81 24.20 3.34
N LYS A 204 0.18 24.46 4.17
CA LYS A 204 1.34 25.27 3.78
C LYS A 204 2.08 24.61 2.63
N SER A 205 2.35 23.30 2.72
CA SER A 205 3.03 22.53 1.69
C SER A 205 2.20 22.40 0.42
N PHE A 206 0.92 22.05 0.54
CA PHE A 206 -0.02 22.00 -0.58
C PHE A 206 -0.03 23.32 -1.36
N ASN A 207 -0.26 24.44 -0.69
CA ASN A 207 -0.35 25.77 -1.32
C ASN A 207 0.95 26.20 -1.98
N ALA A 208 2.12 25.83 -1.44
CA ALA A 208 3.42 26.25 -1.97
C ALA A 208 3.63 25.84 -3.43
N TYR A 209 3.20 24.64 -3.81
CA TYR A 209 3.37 24.10 -5.15
C TYR A 209 2.08 24.11 -5.98
N ARG A 210 0.92 23.94 -5.31
CA ARG A 210 -0.36 23.93 -6.05
C ARG A 210 -0.62 25.27 -6.73
N ARG A 211 -0.30 26.39 -6.08
CA ARG A 211 -0.41 27.74 -6.67
C ARG A 211 0.43 27.93 -7.94
N LEU A 212 1.50 27.16 -8.07
CA LEU A 212 2.38 27.14 -9.23
C LEU A 212 1.94 26.09 -10.29
N GLY A 213 0.76 25.48 -10.10
CA GLY A 213 0.16 24.53 -11.04
C GLY A 213 0.60 23.08 -10.87
N ALA A 214 1.18 22.69 -9.72
CA ALA A 214 1.52 21.30 -9.45
C ALA A 214 0.27 20.41 -9.36
N TYR A 215 0.39 19.11 -9.72
CA TYR A 215 -0.67 18.11 -9.60
C TYR A 215 -0.86 17.65 -8.15
N TRP A 216 -1.01 18.61 -7.24
CA TRP A 216 -1.09 18.37 -5.82
C TRP A 216 -2.52 18.48 -5.30
N GLY A 217 -2.84 17.58 -4.38
CA GLY A 217 -4.09 17.56 -3.63
C GLY A 217 -3.85 17.64 -2.13
N VAL A 218 -4.94 17.93 -1.41
CA VAL A 218 -5.02 17.85 0.05
C VAL A 218 -6.33 17.15 0.41
N ALA A 219 -6.27 16.22 1.37
CA ALA A 219 -7.43 15.52 1.90
C ALA A 219 -7.33 15.48 3.44
N ILE A 220 -8.21 16.20 4.11
CA ILE A 220 -8.27 16.23 5.56
C ILE A 220 -9.34 15.27 6.04
N ASP A 221 -8.95 14.36 6.94
CA ASP A 221 -9.87 13.42 7.58
C ASP A 221 -10.58 14.13 8.75
N PRO A 222 -11.90 14.40 8.66
CA PRO A 222 -12.62 15.21 9.65
C PRO A 222 -12.75 14.51 11.01
N LYS A 223 -12.41 13.23 11.12
CA LYS A 223 -12.55 12.43 12.33
C LYS A 223 -11.24 12.01 12.97
N ALA A 224 -10.12 12.22 12.28
CA ALA A 224 -8.82 11.75 12.73
C ALA A 224 -8.04 12.83 13.50
N ASP A 225 -7.21 12.33 14.41
CA ASP A 225 -6.09 13.02 15.01
C ASP A 225 -4.79 12.74 14.23
N HIS A 226 -3.65 12.66 14.91
CA HIS A 226 -2.37 12.28 14.29
C HIS A 226 -2.38 10.83 13.74
N GLY A 227 -3.19 9.94 14.31
CA GLY A 227 -3.27 8.53 13.90
C GLY A 227 -3.94 8.32 12.56
N ASN A 228 -3.60 7.21 11.92
CA ASN A 228 -4.28 6.80 10.69
C ASN A 228 -5.47 5.91 11.06
N ARG A 229 -6.66 6.29 10.61
CA ARG A 229 -7.92 5.55 10.81
C ARG A 229 -8.41 4.98 9.48
N ASP A 230 -9.50 5.54 8.94
CA ASP A 230 -10.17 5.04 7.74
C ASP A 230 -9.60 5.62 6.43
N GLY A 231 -8.47 6.29 6.49
CA GLY A 231 -7.83 6.92 5.33
C GLY A 231 -7.55 5.96 4.17
N ARG A 232 -7.40 4.65 4.45
CA ARG A 232 -7.18 3.61 3.43
C ARG A 232 -8.28 3.59 2.39
N SER A 233 -9.52 3.82 2.76
CA SER A 233 -10.66 3.85 1.84
C SER A 233 -10.52 4.89 0.74
N PHE A 234 -9.73 5.94 0.96
CA PHE A 234 -9.43 6.98 -0.03
C PHE A 234 -8.04 6.83 -0.64
N TYR A 235 -6.98 6.74 0.17
CA TYR A 235 -5.63 6.84 -0.38
C TYR A 235 -5.20 5.61 -1.19
N LEU A 236 -5.73 4.42 -0.94
CA LEU A 236 -5.48 3.26 -1.80
C LEU A 236 -6.13 3.45 -3.18
N ARG A 237 -7.37 3.94 -3.25
CA ARG A 237 -8.04 4.28 -4.51
C ARG A 237 -7.27 5.35 -5.28
N TRP A 238 -6.80 6.39 -4.58
CA TRP A 238 -6.00 7.44 -5.18
C TRP A 238 -4.68 6.90 -5.74
N MET A 239 -3.96 6.08 -4.96
CA MET A 239 -2.70 5.50 -5.41
C MET A 239 -2.92 4.54 -6.58
N ASP A 240 -3.95 3.71 -6.54
CA ASP A 240 -4.33 2.79 -7.63
C ASP A 240 -4.51 3.52 -8.97
N GLU A 241 -5.24 4.65 -8.95
CA GLU A 241 -5.44 5.46 -10.14
C GLU A 241 -4.14 6.15 -10.60
N MET A 242 -3.34 6.67 -9.67
CA MET A 242 -2.02 7.23 -10.01
C MET A 242 -1.09 6.19 -10.63
N LEU A 243 -1.05 4.96 -10.10
CA LEU A 243 -0.28 3.87 -10.67
C LEU A 243 -0.78 3.50 -12.06
N SER A 244 -2.08 3.43 -12.26
CA SER A 244 -2.68 3.15 -13.57
C SER A 244 -2.29 4.18 -14.64
N LEU A 245 -2.14 5.45 -14.24
CA LEU A 245 -1.82 6.55 -15.15
C LEU A 245 -0.31 6.73 -15.38
N ARG A 246 0.51 6.45 -14.37
CA ARG A 246 1.91 6.85 -14.36
C ARG A 246 2.92 5.71 -14.44
N LEU A 247 2.52 4.48 -14.11
CA LEU A 247 3.44 3.34 -14.09
C LEU A 247 3.80 2.92 -15.53
N PRO A 248 5.07 2.99 -15.95
CA PRO A 248 5.48 2.56 -17.27
C PRO A 248 5.35 1.03 -17.43
N LYS A 249 5.25 0.53 -18.66
CA LYS A 249 5.22 -0.91 -18.93
C LYS A 249 6.56 -1.59 -18.63
N GLU A 250 7.65 -0.89 -18.83
CA GLU A 250 9.02 -1.33 -18.60
C GLU A 250 9.75 -0.32 -17.70
N ALA A 251 10.96 -0.65 -17.22
CA ALA A 251 11.77 0.22 -16.36
C ALA A 251 12.16 1.52 -17.06
N GLN A 252 11.27 2.47 -17.06
CA GLN A 252 11.39 3.80 -17.67
C GLN A 252 10.96 4.86 -16.66
N LYS A 253 11.12 6.12 -17.07
CA LYS A 253 10.61 7.25 -16.28
C LYS A 253 9.09 7.19 -16.16
N PRO A 254 8.52 7.67 -15.03
CA PRO A 254 7.08 7.79 -14.87
C PRO A 254 6.40 8.47 -16.06
N MET A 255 5.24 7.94 -16.47
CA MET A 255 4.47 8.52 -17.58
C MET A 255 4.00 9.94 -17.22
N PRO A 256 4.02 10.89 -18.16
CA PRO A 256 3.49 12.23 -17.92
C PRO A 256 1.96 12.21 -17.76
N LEU A 257 1.44 13.18 -17.03
CA LEU A 257 0.00 13.41 -16.89
C LEU A 257 -0.45 14.56 -17.76
N ASP A 258 -1.71 14.50 -18.20
CA ASP A 258 -2.42 15.61 -18.85
C ASP A 258 -3.27 16.35 -17.78
N SER A 259 -2.84 17.54 -17.39
CA SER A 259 -3.55 18.32 -16.38
C SER A 259 -4.94 18.77 -16.80
N LEU A 260 -5.17 18.91 -18.11
CA LEU A 260 -6.40 19.47 -18.65
C LEU A 260 -7.58 18.49 -18.56
N LYS A 261 -7.29 17.21 -18.42
CA LYS A 261 -8.31 16.15 -18.28
C LYS A 261 -8.74 15.88 -16.85
N GLY A 262 -8.18 16.61 -15.88
CA GLY A 262 -8.47 16.37 -14.46
C GLY A 262 -9.76 17.04 -13.98
N TRP A 263 -10.02 16.82 -12.73
CA TRP A 263 -11.06 17.45 -11.91
C TRP A 263 -10.43 18.30 -10.82
N LEU A 264 -11.22 19.20 -10.28
CA LEU A 264 -10.80 20.08 -9.19
C LEU A 264 -11.77 19.94 -8.01
N GLY A 265 -11.19 19.90 -6.80
CA GLY A 265 -11.93 19.94 -5.54
C GLY A 265 -11.61 21.21 -4.75
N HIS A 266 -12.63 21.95 -4.33
CA HIS A 266 -12.42 23.13 -3.48
C HIS A 266 -12.04 22.70 -2.05
N PRO A 267 -10.86 23.07 -1.53
CA PRO A 267 -10.28 22.45 -0.33
C PRO A 267 -11.07 22.70 0.98
N THR A 268 -11.99 23.66 0.99
CA THR A 268 -12.80 24.00 2.18
C THR A 268 -14.31 23.93 1.94
N ALA A 269 -14.77 24.24 0.71
CA ALA A 269 -16.20 24.09 0.36
C ALA A 269 -16.55 22.66 -0.09
N PHE A 270 -15.54 21.83 -0.41
CA PHE A 270 -15.68 20.46 -0.88
C PHE A 270 -16.54 20.31 -2.15
N GLU A 271 -16.61 21.39 -2.94
CA GLU A 271 -17.23 21.37 -4.26
C GLU A 271 -16.25 20.72 -5.26
N ILE A 272 -16.78 19.96 -6.22
CA ILE A 272 -15.98 19.35 -7.29
C ILE A 272 -16.45 19.82 -8.65
N LYS A 273 -15.52 20.11 -9.55
CA LYS A 273 -15.78 20.55 -10.94
C LYS A 273 -14.73 19.99 -11.90
N PRO A 274 -15.09 19.81 -13.21
CA PRO A 274 -14.10 19.58 -14.24
C PRO A 274 -13.05 20.70 -14.26
N PHE A 275 -11.81 20.36 -14.59
CA PHE A 275 -10.70 21.35 -14.65
C PHE A 275 -11.01 22.52 -15.58
N ALA A 276 -11.71 22.28 -16.69
CA ALA A 276 -12.09 23.30 -17.67
C ALA A 276 -13.07 24.35 -17.12
N ASP A 277 -13.91 23.95 -16.14
CA ASP A 277 -15.00 24.78 -15.62
C ASP A 277 -14.54 25.76 -14.51
N VAL A 278 -13.26 25.71 -14.13
CA VAL A 278 -12.65 26.59 -13.13
C VAL A 278 -11.49 27.36 -13.76
N PRO A 279 -11.73 28.34 -14.65
CA PRO A 279 -10.66 29.06 -15.34
C PRO A 279 -9.84 29.95 -14.39
N GLU A 280 -10.51 30.55 -13.40
CA GLU A 280 -9.89 31.39 -12.39
C GLU A 280 -9.59 30.58 -11.11
N LYS A 281 -8.47 30.89 -10.45
CA LYS A 281 -8.06 30.26 -9.17
C LYS A 281 -7.96 28.74 -9.17
N ARG A 282 -7.96 28.08 -10.35
CA ARG A 282 -7.82 26.62 -10.44
C ARG A 282 -6.60 26.06 -9.69
N ASN A 283 -5.57 26.86 -9.55
CA ASN A 283 -4.35 26.54 -8.82
C ASN A 283 -4.47 26.70 -7.29
N GLU A 284 -5.65 27.03 -6.77
CA GLU A 284 -5.98 27.00 -5.34
C GLU A 284 -6.81 25.78 -4.97
N TRP A 285 -7.31 25.04 -5.98
CA TRP A 285 -8.14 23.84 -5.81
C TRP A 285 -7.29 22.57 -5.85
N VAL A 286 -7.71 21.56 -5.14
CA VAL A 286 -7.14 20.19 -5.19
C VAL A 286 -7.23 19.65 -6.61
N TRP A 287 -6.10 19.16 -7.16
CA TRP A 287 -6.12 18.47 -8.44
C TRP A 287 -6.41 16.97 -8.25
N LEU A 288 -7.28 16.43 -9.09
CA LEU A 288 -7.71 15.04 -9.09
C LEU A 288 -7.76 14.54 -10.54
N PRO A 289 -7.36 13.30 -10.84
CA PRO A 289 -7.21 12.83 -12.22
C PRO A 289 -8.54 12.56 -12.92
N SER A 290 -9.60 12.20 -12.16
CA SER A 290 -10.89 11.78 -12.72
C SER A 290 -12.08 12.27 -11.88
N GLU A 291 -13.27 12.19 -12.47
CA GLU A 291 -14.53 12.46 -11.78
C GLU A 291 -14.75 11.46 -10.64
N SER A 292 -14.52 10.17 -10.90
CA SER A 292 -14.71 9.13 -9.92
C SER A 292 -13.88 9.41 -8.66
N LEU A 293 -12.60 9.71 -8.84
CA LEU A 293 -11.74 10.02 -7.71
C LEU A 293 -12.07 11.35 -7.05
N ALA A 294 -12.59 12.33 -7.80
CA ALA A 294 -13.07 13.60 -7.23
C ALA A 294 -14.28 13.38 -6.32
N ARG A 295 -15.20 12.49 -6.70
CA ARG A 295 -16.35 12.08 -5.85
C ARG A 295 -15.87 11.34 -4.60
N HIS A 296 -14.93 10.41 -4.71
CA HIS A 296 -14.33 9.71 -3.56
C HIS A 296 -13.60 10.70 -2.62
N TRP A 297 -12.84 11.65 -3.18
CA TRP A 297 -12.21 12.71 -2.38
C TRP A 297 -13.24 13.54 -1.64
N GLN A 298 -14.31 13.97 -2.31
CA GLN A 298 -15.38 14.77 -1.72
C GLN A 298 -16.08 14.03 -0.59
N GLU A 299 -16.38 12.74 -0.77
CA GLU A 299 -16.95 11.90 0.27
C GLU A 299 -15.99 11.76 1.45
N PHE A 300 -14.73 11.45 1.20
CA PHE A 300 -13.71 11.29 2.24
C PHE A 300 -13.54 12.55 3.10
N VAL A 301 -13.38 13.72 2.49
CA VAL A 301 -13.17 14.97 3.25
C VAL A 301 -14.40 15.42 4.03
N ARG A 302 -15.58 14.91 3.70
CA ARG A 302 -16.84 15.16 4.44
C ARG A 302 -17.08 14.14 5.54
N MET A 303 -16.78 12.88 5.29
CA MET A 303 -17.20 11.75 6.10
C MET A 303 -16.06 11.05 6.86
N GLY A 304 -14.82 11.17 6.40
CA GLY A 304 -13.65 10.46 6.89
C GLY A 304 -13.51 9.04 6.32
N TRP A 305 -14.36 8.63 5.40
CA TRP A 305 -14.26 7.36 4.66
C TRP A 305 -14.87 7.50 3.26
N VAL A 306 -14.60 6.52 2.41
CA VAL A 306 -15.26 6.33 1.10
C VAL A 306 -16.08 5.06 1.16
N THR A 307 -17.33 5.15 0.74
CA THR A 307 -18.25 4.00 0.70
C THR A 307 -17.75 2.95 -0.31
N ASP A 308 -17.78 1.70 0.11
CA ASP A 308 -17.59 0.55 -0.75
C ASP A 308 -18.91 -0.19 -0.91
N THR A 309 -19.31 -0.43 -2.14
CA THR A 309 -20.57 -1.11 -2.51
C THR A 309 -20.33 -2.48 -3.12
N SER A 310 -19.09 -2.89 -3.25
CA SER A 310 -18.67 -4.18 -3.81
C SER A 310 -18.39 -5.21 -2.71
N ALA A 311 -18.93 -6.40 -2.86
CA ALA A 311 -18.55 -7.50 -1.98
C ALA A 311 -17.15 -8.02 -2.35
N PRO A 312 -16.35 -8.49 -1.38
CA PRO A 312 -15.07 -9.10 -1.68
C PRO A 312 -15.22 -10.36 -2.53
N LEU A 313 -14.14 -10.78 -3.17
CA LEU A 313 -14.12 -12.07 -3.87
C LEU A 313 -14.19 -13.23 -2.87
N ALA A 314 -14.82 -14.33 -3.30
CA ALA A 314 -14.87 -15.53 -2.47
C ALA A 314 -13.46 -16.10 -2.26
N PRO A 315 -13.13 -16.58 -1.03
CA PRO A 315 -11.89 -17.30 -0.79
C PRO A 315 -11.70 -18.48 -1.75
N GLN A 316 -10.46 -18.88 -2.01
CA GLN A 316 -10.10 -19.90 -2.99
C GLN A 316 -9.22 -20.98 -2.36
N ASN A 317 -9.01 -22.10 -3.08
CA ASN A 317 -8.06 -23.15 -2.72
C ASN A 317 -8.26 -23.70 -1.30
N LEU A 318 -9.54 -23.95 -0.90
CA LEU A 318 -9.83 -24.57 0.37
C LEU A 318 -9.20 -25.97 0.44
N SER A 319 -8.55 -26.25 1.56
CA SER A 319 -7.97 -27.57 1.86
C SER A 319 -8.20 -27.94 3.33
N LEU A 320 -8.40 -29.23 3.58
CA LEU A 320 -8.47 -29.80 4.94
C LEU A 320 -7.23 -30.64 5.18
N SER A 321 -6.60 -30.49 6.36
CA SER A 321 -5.55 -31.41 6.79
C SER A 321 -6.11 -32.80 7.09
N THR A 322 -5.25 -33.80 7.19
CA THR A 322 -5.61 -35.06 7.82
C THR A 322 -6.00 -34.84 9.30
N ALA A 323 -6.92 -35.64 9.82
CA ALA A 323 -7.32 -35.56 11.22
C ALA A 323 -6.12 -35.88 12.14
N THR A 324 -5.95 -35.04 13.16
CA THR A 324 -4.93 -35.22 14.21
C THR A 324 -5.60 -35.19 15.57
N PRO A 325 -4.93 -35.55 16.68
CA PRO A 325 -5.47 -35.34 18.02
C PRO A 325 -5.90 -33.91 18.33
N ASN A 326 -5.30 -32.93 17.64
CA ASN A 326 -5.64 -31.48 17.77
C ASN A 326 -6.79 -31.04 16.85
N GLY A 327 -7.38 -31.95 16.05
CA GLY A 327 -8.47 -31.66 15.15
C GLY A 327 -8.08 -31.66 13.67
N VAL A 328 -8.93 -31.04 12.87
CA VAL A 328 -8.78 -30.89 11.40
C VAL A 328 -8.60 -29.42 11.07
N THR A 329 -7.49 -29.08 10.44
CA THR A 329 -7.22 -27.69 10.02
C THR A 329 -7.75 -27.43 8.61
N LEU A 330 -8.65 -26.47 8.51
CA LEU A 330 -9.06 -25.85 7.24
C LEU A 330 -8.09 -24.74 6.90
N LYS A 331 -7.62 -24.67 5.64
CA LYS A 331 -6.83 -23.57 5.08
C LYS A 331 -7.46 -23.07 3.79
N TRP A 332 -7.27 -21.79 3.50
CA TRP A 332 -7.74 -21.15 2.26
C TRP A 332 -6.78 -20.07 1.80
N GLU A 333 -6.97 -19.60 0.58
CA GLU A 333 -6.39 -18.40 0.02
C GLU A 333 -7.49 -17.37 -0.21
N ALA A 334 -7.15 -16.09 -0.15
CA ALA A 334 -8.09 -15.02 -0.42
C ALA A 334 -7.41 -13.88 -1.21
N GLU A 335 -8.13 -13.38 -2.18
CA GLU A 335 -7.86 -12.08 -2.76
C GLU A 335 -8.41 -11.00 -1.81
N ILE A 336 -7.59 -10.03 -1.48
CA ILE A 336 -7.98 -8.99 -0.53
C ILE A 336 -8.73 -7.89 -1.26
N ASP A 337 -9.88 -7.52 -0.72
CA ASP A 337 -10.67 -6.39 -1.17
C ASP A 337 -9.82 -5.10 -1.10
N LEU A 338 -9.61 -4.48 -2.26
CA LEU A 338 -8.76 -3.30 -2.37
C LEU A 338 -9.46 -2.05 -1.84
N GLU A 339 -10.78 -2.00 -1.92
CA GLU A 339 -11.59 -0.84 -1.58
C GLU A 339 -11.73 -0.63 -0.08
N SER A 340 -12.06 -1.68 0.66
CA SER A 340 -12.27 -1.58 2.11
C SER A 340 -11.55 -2.65 2.93
N GLY A 341 -10.80 -3.56 2.30
CA GLY A 341 -10.07 -4.65 2.97
C GLY A 341 -11.00 -5.75 3.48
N ILE A 342 -10.41 -6.76 4.11
CA ILE A 342 -11.15 -7.88 4.71
C ILE A 342 -11.24 -7.68 6.23
N LYS A 343 -12.48 -7.60 6.73
CA LYS A 343 -12.79 -7.53 8.16
C LYS A 343 -12.66 -8.90 8.83
N GLN A 344 -13.22 -9.94 8.18
CA GLN A 344 -13.19 -11.31 8.69
C GLN A 344 -13.53 -12.32 7.60
N PHE A 345 -13.27 -13.60 7.90
CA PHE A 345 -13.78 -14.75 7.15
C PHE A 345 -14.82 -15.47 7.99
N ASN A 346 -15.94 -15.85 7.38
CA ASN A 346 -16.99 -16.65 7.98
C ASN A 346 -16.79 -18.11 7.59
N ILE A 347 -16.79 -19.01 8.58
CA ILE A 347 -16.61 -20.46 8.41
C ILE A 347 -17.95 -21.15 8.58
N TYR A 348 -18.38 -21.88 7.58
CA TYR A 348 -19.66 -22.60 7.58
C TYR A 348 -19.46 -24.10 7.57
N ARG A 349 -20.25 -24.82 8.35
CA ARG A 349 -20.38 -26.27 8.35
C ARG A 349 -21.85 -26.62 8.09
N ASN A 350 -22.13 -27.38 7.03
CA ASN A 350 -23.49 -27.75 6.61
C ASN A 350 -24.42 -26.51 6.53
N CYS A 351 -23.96 -25.42 5.91
CA CYS A 351 -24.60 -24.10 5.80
C CYS A 351 -24.76 -23.31 7.11
N ALA A 352 -24.45 -23.87 8.27
CA ALA A 352 -24.48 -23.13 9.54
C ALA A 352 -23.14 -22.43 9.79
N LEU A 353 -23.19 -21.17 10.23
CA LEU A 353 -22.00 -20.43 10.67
C LEU A 353 -21.46 -21.05 11.97
N VAL A 354 -20.21 -21.54 11.94
CA VAL A 354 -19.58 -22.23 13.09
C VAL A 354 -18.39 -21.48 13.65
N GLY A 355 -17.89 -20.47 12.97
CA GLY A 355 -16.78 -19.67 13.45
C GLY A 355 -16.44 -18.52 12.52
N THR A 356 -15.57 -17.64 13.01
CA THR A 356 -15.02 -16.53 12.23
C THR A 356 -13.52 -16.45 12.45
N VAL A 357 -12.79 -16.01 11.41
CA VAL A 357 -11.37 -15.68 11.48
C VAL A 357 -11.22 -14.21 11.15
N PRO A 358 -10.62 -13.39 12.03
CA PRO A 358 -10.47 -11.97 11.77
C PRO A 358 -9.53 -11.71 10.61
N GLY A 359 -9.81 -10.66 9.84
CA GLY A 359 -8.88 -10.11 8.85
C GLY A 359 -7.68 -9.44 9.52
N GLN A 360 -6.77 -8.95 8.71
CA GLN A 360 -5.59 -8.25 9.20
C GLN A 360 -5.96 -6.88 9.75
N LYS A 361 -5.56 -6.61 10.99
CA LYS A 361 -5.69 -5.29 11.63
C LYS A 361 -4.43 -4.47 11.44
N SER A 362 -4.58 -3.16 11.41
CA SER A 362 -3.48 -2.20 11.39
C SER A 362 -3.45 -1.40 12.69
N ASN A 363 -2.24 -1.03 13.10
CA ASN A 363 -2.02 -0.19 14.27
C ASN A 363 -2.18 1.31 13.94
N PHE A 364 -1.89 2.17 14.93
CA PHE A 364 -1.91 3.63 14.80
C PHE A 364 -1.07 4.18 13.63
N HIS A 365 0.02 3.50 13.27
CA HIS A 365 0.93 3.89 12.19
C HIS A 365 0.62 3.20 10.85
N ASP A 366 -0.54 2.58 10.71
CA ASP A 366 -0.94 1.84 9.53
C ASP A 366 -0.06 0.61 9.22
N ALA A 367 0.64 0.09 10.20
CA ALA A 367 1.34 -1.19 10.10
C ALA A 367 0.42 -2.35 10.51
N PRO A 368 0.46 -3.48 9.81
CA PRO A 368 -0.42 -4.61 10.12
C PRO A 368 -0.03 -5.34 11.41
N GLU A 369 -1.05 -5.80 12.13
CA GLU A 369 -0.96 -6.68 13.30
C GLU A 369 -2.05 -7.78 13.21
N PRO A 370 -1.71 -9.07 13.31
CA PRO A 370 -0.36 -9.63 13.33
C PRO A 370 0.36 -9.41 12.01
N ALA A 371 1.70 -9.49 12.04
CA ALA A 371 2.53 -9.28 10.85
C ALA A 371 2.20 -10.22 9.68
N MET A 372 1.82 -11.46 10.00
CA MET A 372 1.50 -12.52 9.03
C MET A 372 0.19 -13.19 9.47
N PRO A 373 -0.96 -12.78 8.92
CA PRO A 373 -2.23 -13.43 9.22
C PRO A 373 -2.26 -14.84 8.66
N LEU A 374 -2.81 -15.76 9.45
CA LEU A 374 -3.01 -17.14 9.03
C LEU A 374 -4.46 -17.31 8.55
N PHE A 375 -4.63 -17.69 7.29
CA PHE A 375 -5.93 -18.04 6.73
C PHE A 375 -6.23 -19.51 7.02
N GLU A 376 -6.48 -19.80 8.30
CA GLU A 376 -6.79 -21.15 8.77
C GLU A 376 -7.79 -21.15 9.93
N TYR A 377 -8.52 -22.26 10.05
CA TYR A 377 -9.46 -22.53 11.13
C TYR A 377 -9.36 -24.01 11.56
N VAL A 378 -9.36 -24.26 12.87
CA VAL A 378 -9.25 -25.63 13.41
C VAL A 378 -10.61 -26.11 13.91
N PHE A 379 -11.10 -27.19 13.33
CA PHE A 379 -12.25 -27.92 13.84
C PHE A 379 -11.77 -28.97 14.83
N SER A 380 -12.38 -29.06 16.01
CA SER A 380 -12.11 -30.13 16.97
C SER A 380 -12.46 -31.51 16.45
N SER A 381 -13.50 -31.60 15.61
CA SER A 381 -13.90 -32.80 14.89
C SER A 381 -14.74 -32.48 13.65
N LEU A 382 -14.57 -33.27 12.61
CA LEU A 382 -15.41 -33.26 11.41
C LEU A 382 -15.84 -34.67 11.03
N ASN A 383 -17.06 -34.82 10.53
CA ASN A 383 -17.55 -36.07 9.95
C ASN A 383 -17.26 -36.09 8.44
N LEU A 384 -17.18 -37.28 7.84
CA LEU A 384 -16.98 -37.44 6.38
C LEU A 384 -18.09 -36.78 5.55
N SER A 385 -19.31 -36.66 6.11
CA SER A 385 -20.44 -36.00 5.45
C SER A 385 -20.50 -34.49 5.60
N ASP A 386 -19.64 -33.90 6.45
CA ASP A 386 -19.65 -32.47 6.67
C ASP A 386 -19.19 -31.69 5.43
N LYS A 387 -19.94 -30.67 5.10
CA LYS A 387 -19.66 -29.76 3.99
C LYS A 387 -19.17 -28.44 4.56
N ILE A 388 -17.97 -28.06 4.20
CA ILE A 388 -17.31 -26.86 4.69
C ILE A 388 -17.20 -25.83 3.57
N THR A 389 -17.56 -24.58 3.90
CA THR A 389 -17.39 -23.42 3.02
C THR A 389 -16.84 -22.23 3.78
N VAL A 390 -16.22 -21.29 3.09
CA VAL A 390 -15.71 -20.03 3.62
C VAL A 390 -16.22 -18.87 2.79
N SER A 391 -16.59 -17.78 3.42
CA SER A 391 -16.81 -16.48 2.76
C SER A 391 -15.91 -15.41 3.36
N ALA A 392 -15.65 -14.34 2.62
CA ALA A 392 -14.97 -13.14 3.09
C ALA A 392 -15.99 -12.03 3.36
N VAL A 393 -15.75 -11.24 4.39
CA VAL A 393 -16.57 -10.06 4.74
C VAL A 393 -15.67 -8.84 4.80
N ASN A 394 -16.01 -7.78 4.09
CA ASN A 394 -15.24 -6.54 4.09
C ASN A 394 -15.60 -5.61 5.26
N HIS A 395 -14.91 -4.48 5.41
CA HIS A 395 -15.18 -3.52 6.49
C HIS A 395 -16.50 -2.77 6.34
N GLN A 396 -17.16 -2.83 5.19
CA GLN A 396 -18.52 -2.32 4.97
C GLN A 396 -19.61 -3.39 5.25
N ASN A 397 -19.20 -4.57 5.78
CA ASN A 397 -20.05 -5.73 6.10
C ASN A 397 -20.71 -6.37 4.86
N LEU A 398 -20.17 -6.18 3.69
CA LEU A 398 -20.56 -6.91 2.50
C LEU A 398 -19.87 -8.27 2.50
N GLU A 399 -20.65 -9.33 2.31
CA GLU A 399 -20.16 -10.72 2.33
C GLU A 399 -20.04 -11.26 0.92
N SER A 400 -18.96 -11.93 0.61
CA SER A 400 -18.73 -12.60 -0.67
C SER A 400 -19.68 -13.78 -0.89
N GLY A 401 -19.78 -14.26 -2.11
CA GLY A 401 -20.31 -15.60 -2.37
C GLY A 401 -19.55 -16.64 -1.56
N LYS A 402 -20.22 -17.74 -1.23
CA LYS A 402 -19.58 -18.90 -0.58
C LYS A 402 -18.78 -19.69 -1.61
N MET A 403 -17.63 -20.17 -1.23
CA MET A 403 -16.86 -21.08 -2.04
C MET A 403 -17.56 -22.42 -2.28
N LYS A 404 -17.06 -23.17 -3.29
CA LYS A 404 -17.44 -24.56 -3.49
C LYS A 404 -17.18 -25.36 -2.22
N GLU A 405 -18.18 -26.15 -1.80
CA GLU A 405 -18.10 -27.01 -0.63
C GLU A 405 -16.95 -28.01 -0.74
N ILE A 406 -16.23 -28.20 0.36
CA ILE A 406 -15.27 -29.30 0.52
C ILE A 406 -15.68 -30.19 1.68
N SER A 407 -15.26 -31.45 1.64
CA SER A 407 -15.45 -32.46 2.71
C SER A 407 -14.17 -33.24 2.91
N ILE A 408 -14.05 -33.93 4.04
CA ILE A 408 -12.97 -34.88 4.29
C ILE A 408 -13.11 -36.02 3.30
N LYS A 409 -12.02 -36.38 2.62
CA LYS A 409 -11.94 -37.54 1.74
C LYS A 409 -11.55 -38.79 2.51
#